data_afb8524115854394639e3b5b470259d5
#
_entry.id   afb8524115854394639e3b5b470259d5
#
_cell.length_a   1.000
_cell.length_b   1.000
_cell.length_c   1.000
_cell.angle_alpha   90.00
_cell.angle_beta   90.00
_cell.angle_gamma   90.00
#
_symmetry.space_group_name_H-M   'P 1'
#
loop_
_entity.id
_entity.type
_entity.pdbx_description
1 polymer ?
#
loop_
_entity_poly.entity_id
_entity_poly.type
_entity_poly.pdbx_seq_one_letter_code
_entity_poly.pdbx_strand_id
1 'polypeptide(L)'
;RKVVRQTVGEYLNGYIDRLLATNRVGNAKTFQELRTSLTKFCRSLDFYFIDIDAEWLKRYEQWLRVERHYSDNSIGIRFRSLRVLYNSAITDGLIKKTDYPFDTFKVSRFKEATAKRSLTKEDIRRIMDCEVRTLTKYPKPFLQLAKDLFLFSYLSCGINLTDILHIRYADIVDGRLVFNRQKTGKLLSFQLQPAALAIIDKYRQPNAHPQDYIFPV
;
A
#
# COMPACT_ATOMS: atom_id res chain seq x y z
N ARG A 1 -2.43 8.31 38.92
CA ARG A 1 -2.29 7.26 37.87
C ARG A 1 -0.81 7.00 37.69
N LYS A 2 -0.34 5.74 37.87
CA LYS A 2 1.02 5.34 37.52
C LYS A 2 1.21 5.60 36.02
N VAL A 3 2.18 6.45 35.67
CA VAL A 3 2.63 6.62 34.28
C VAL A 3 3.29 5.30 33.91
N VAL A 4 2.64 4.51 33.07
CA VAL A 4 3.22 3.29 32.51
C VAL A 4 4.31 3.77 31.53
N ARG A 5 5.57 3.65 31.93
CA ARG A 5 6.72 3.96 31.06
C ARG A 5 6.86 2.80 30.08
N GLN A 6 6.44 3.00 28.84
CA GLN A 6 6.59 2.07 27.74
C GLN A 6 7.66 2.59 26.78
N THR A 7 8.59 1.72 26.35
CA THR A 7 9.60 2.10 25.37
C THR A 7 8.97 2.27 23.98
N VAL A 8 9.66 2.95 23.07
CA VAL A 8 9.22 3.09 21.68
C VAL A 8 9.05 1.73 21.02
N GLY A 9 9.95 0.77 21.32
CA GLY A 9 9.89 -0.59 20.77
C GLY A 9 8.66 -1.36 21.24
N GLU A 10 8.39 -1.37 22.55
CA GLU A 10 7.21 -2.02 23.13
C GLU A 10 5.91 -1.43 22.58
N TYR A 11 5.82 -0.10 22.55
CA TYR A 11 4.63 0.58 22.04
C TYR A 11 4.41 0.31 20.55
N LEU A 12 5.47 0.36 19.73
CA LEU A 12 5.40 0.09 18.30
C LEU A 12 4.98 -1.36 18.02
N ASN A 13 5.47 -2.34 18.79
CA ASN A 13 5.04 -3.74 18.67
C ASN A 13 3.55 -3.86 18.99
N GLY A 14 3.08 -3.35 20.12
CA GLY A 14 1.66 -3.36 20.46
C GLY A 14 0.78 -2.62 19.44
N TYR A 15 1.30 -1.55 18.83
CA TYR A 15 0.59 -0.83 17.76
C TYR A 15 0.44 -1.70 16.50
N ILE A 16 1.48 -2.41 16.09
CA ILE A 16 1.46 -3.36 14.97
C ILE A 16 0.45 -4.49 15.26
N ASP A 17 0.48 -5.06 16.46
CA ASP A 17 -0.42 -6.15 16.85
C ASP A 17 -1.90 -5.72 16.80
N ARG A 18 -2.21 -4.51 17.28
CA ARG A 18 -3.57 -3.93 17.15
C ARG A 18 -4.01 -3.78 15.69
N LEU A 19 -3.11 -3.37 14.80
CA LEU A 19 -3.41 -3.26 13.37
C LEU A 19 -3.68 -4.63 12.74
N LEU A 20 -2.92 -5.65 13.10
CA LEU A 20 -3.12 -7.03 12.63
C LEU A 20 -4.43 -7.61 13.15
N ALA A 21 -4.74 -7.43 14.43
CA ALA A 21 -6.00 -7.88 15.05
C ALA A 21 -7.24 -7.23 14.40
N THR A 22 -7.10 -6.03 13.83
CA THR A 22 -8.17 -5.33 13.11
C THR A 22 -8.11 -5.53 11.59
N ASN A 23 -7.37 -6.53 11.10
CA ASN A 23 -7.18 -6.87 9.69
C ASN A 23 -6.63 -5.71 8.83
N ARG A 24 -5.91 -4.76 9.44
CA ARG A 24 -5.24 -3.65 8.75
C ARG A 24 -3.82 -4.02 8.30
N VAL A 25 -3.70 -5.14 7.60
CA VAL A 25 -2.41 -5.78 7.23
C VAL A 25 -1.48 -4.82 6.49
N GLY A 26 -2.00 -4.04 5.52
CA GLY A 26 -1.20 -3.06 4.76
C GLY A 26 -0.60 -1.96 5.66
N ASN A 27 -1.36 -1.46 6.64
CA ASN A 27 -0.85 -0.51 7.63
C ASN A 27 0.16 -1.17 8.55
N ALA A 28 -0.14 -2.37 9.06
CA ALA A 28 0.80 -3.12 9.91
C ALA A 28 2.16 -3.29 9.22
N LYS A 29 2.19 -3.65 7.93
CA LYS A 29 3.41 -3.77 7.13
C LYS A 29 4.21 -2.44 7.10
N THR A 30 3.54 -1.30 6.94
CA THR A 30 4.19 0.02 6.96
C THR A 30 4.88 0.30 8.30
N PHE A 31 4.26 -0.07 9.43
CA PHE A 31 4.86 0.09 10.76
C PHE A 31 5.94 -0.96 11.06
N GLN A 32 5.84 -2.17 10.53
CA GLN A 32 6.92 -3.16 10.57
C GLN A 32 8.16 -2.66 9.82
N GLU A 33 7.99 -2.02 8.67
CA GLU A 33 9.07 -1.37 7.95
C GLU A 33 9.66 -0.17 8.71
N LEU A 34 8.83 0.63 9.39
CA LEU A 34 9.29 1.69 10.30
C LEU A 34 10.14 1.09 11.43
N ARG A 35 9.64 0.03 12.09
CA ARG A 35 10.37 -0.69 13.14
C ARG A 35 11.76 -1.13 12.66
N THR A 36 11.80 -1.80 11.51
CA THR A 36 13.06 -2.26 10.91
C THR A 36 14.02 -1.10 10.63
N SER A 37 13.50 0.04 10.14
CA SER A 37 14.30 1.22 9.86
C SER A 37 14.86 1.84 11.14
N LEU A 38 14.02 2.01 12.16
CA LEU A 38 14.42 2.56 13.45
C LEU A 38 15.42 1.66 14.17
N THR A 39 15.23 0.34 14.16
CA THR A 39 16.18 -0.62 14.75
C THR A 39 17.55 -0.52 14.08
N LYS A 40 17.60 -0.34 12.76
CA LYS A 40 18.87 -0.16 12.04
C LYS A 40 19.56 1.17 12.38
N PHE A 41 18.80 2.23 12.62
CA PHE A 41 19.33 3.53 13.00
C PHE A 41 19.80 3.58 14.46
N CYS A 42 18.97 3.12 15.40
CA CYS A 42 19.22 3.23 16.84
C CYS A 42 19.94 2.01 17.44
N ARG A 43 20.06 0.89 16.68
CA ARG A 43 20.48 -0.45 17.13
C ARG A 43 19.52 -1.11 18.13
N SER A 44 18.93 -0.36 19.05
CA SER A 44 17.88 -0.78 19.97
C SER A 44 16.71 0.22 19.93
N LEU A 45 15.49 -0.25 20.23
CA LEU A 45 14.31 0.60 20.40
C LEU A 45 13.94 0.74 21.90
N ASP A 46 14.89 0.45 22.78
CA ASP A 46 14.77 0.56 24.24
C ASP A 46 15.05 2.00 24.69
N PHE A 47 14.24 2.92 24.20
CA PHE A 47 14.25 4.35 24.55
C PHE A 47 12.80 4.88 24.57
N TYR A 48 12.58 6.09 25.06
CA TYR A 48 11.26 6.66 25.28
C TYR A 48 10.89 7.70 24.22
N PHE A 49 9.60 7.99 24.09
CA PHE A 49 9.14 9.02 23.14
C PHE A 49 9.70 10.42 23.44
N ILE A 50 10.01 10.71 24.69
CA ILE A 50 10.63 11.98 25.09
C ILE A 50 12.04 12.17 24.49
N ASP A 51 12.73 11.08 24.17
CA ASP A 51 14.07 11.11 23.58
C ASP A 51 14.03 11.45 22.07
N ILE A 52 12.83 11.45 21.48
CA ILE A 52 12.62 11.83 20.08
C ILE A 52 12.34 13.34 20.01
N ASP A 53 13.39 14.13 20.00
CA ASP A 53 13.33 15.57 19.78
C ASP A 53 13.57 15.97 18.31
N ALA A 54 13.56 17.26 18.01
CA ALA A 54 13.78 17.75 16.66
C ALA A 54 15.20 17.45 16.13
N GLU A 55 16.18 17.39 17.01
CA GLU A 55 17.56 17.06 16.64
C GLU A 55 17.71 15.57 16.32
N TRP A 56 17.05 14.71 17.11
CA TRP A 56 16.96 13.29 16.80
C TRP A 56 16.31 13.04 15.42
N LEU A 57 15.23 13.78 15.09
CA LEU A 57 14.57 13.66 13.79
C LEU A 57 15.50 14.08 12.64
N LYS A 58 16.33 15.14 12.81
CA LYS A 58 17.32 15.55 11.82
C LYS A 58 18.40 14.49 11.62
N ARG A 59 18.93 13.89 12.70
CA ARG A 59 19.90 12.80 12.61
C ARG A 59 19.34 11.59 11.90
N TYR A 60 18.09 11.21 12.18
CA TYR A 60 17.43 10.12 11.48
C TYR A 60 17.23 10.42 9.99
N GLU A 61 16.84 11.66 9.64
CA GLU A 61 16.79 12.10 8.24
C GLU A 61 18.14 11.97 7.53
N GLN A 62 19.19 12.51 8.15
CA GLN A 62 20.54 12.45 7.59
C GLN A 62 20.96 10.99 7.34
N TRP A 63 20.71 10.10 8.29
CA TRP A 63 21.00 8.69 8.14
C TRP A 63 20.21 8.05 6.98
N LEU A 64 18.92 8.36 6.85
CA LEU A 64 18.09 7.88 5.74
C LEU A 64 18.62 8.36 4.38
N ARG A 65 19.12 9.60 4.30
CA ARG A 65 19.69 10.16 3.06
C ARG A 65 21.05 9.57 2.72
N VAL A 66 21.96 9.59 3.67
CA VAL A 66 23.37 9.29 3.44
C VAL A 66 23.63 7.78 3.46
N GLU A 67 23.17 7.08 4.52
CA GLU A 67 23.44 5.65 4.71
C GLU A 67 22.48 4.75 3.94
N ARG A 68 21.24 5.20 3.73
CA ARG A 68 20.18 4.40 3.11
C ARG A 68 19.84 4.83 1.69
N HIS A 69 20.33 5.98 1.24
CA HIS A 69 20.08 6.56 -0.09
C HIS A 69 18.58 6.66 -0.43
N TYR A 70 17.73 6.99 0.54
CA TYR A 70 16.30 7.09 0.34
C TYR A 70 15.93 8.39 -0.38
N SER A 71 14.99 8.31 -1.33
CA SER A 71 14.34 9.48 -1.93
C SER A 71 13.46 10.21 -0.90
N ASP A 72 13.17 11.48 -1.15
CA ASP A 72 12.31 12.30 -0.29
C ASP A 72 10.95 11.65 -0.03
N ASN A 73 10.34 11.06 -1.05
CA ASN A 73 9.07 10.36 -0.88
C ASN A 73 9.18 9.17 0.09
N SER A 74 10.27 8.40 0.02
CA SER A 74 10.53 7.27 0.93
C SER A 74 10.79 7.74 2.35
N ILE A 75 11.58 8.81 2.52
CA ILE A 75 11.82 9.48 3.80
C ILE A 75 10.50 9.98 4.37
N GLY A 76 9.68 10.64 3.55
CA GLY A 76 8.36 11.13 3.94
C GLY A 76 7.42 10.03 4.46
N ILE A 77 7.48 8.81 3.89
CA ILE A 77 6.70 7.67 4.41
C ILE A 77 7.15 7.34 5.83
N ARG A 78 8.46 7.24 6.10
CA ARG A 78 9.00 6.92 7.43
C ARG A 78 8.59 7.98 8.46
N PHE A 79 8.74 9.26 8.14
CA PHE A 79 8.36 10.33 9.06
C PHE A 79 6.85 10.48 9.26
N ARG A 80 6.03 10.25 8.24
CA ARG A 80 4.56 10.22 8.41
C ARG A 80 4.14 9.09 9.36
N SER A 81 4.73 7.90 9.20
CA SER A 81 4.44 6.77 10.08
C SER A 81 4.91 7.03 11.51
N LEU A 82 6.12 7.58 11.69
CA LEU A 82 6.65 7.95 13.01
C LEU A 82 5.77 9.01 13.69
N ARG A 83 5.31 10.03 12.94
CA ARG A 83 4.40 11.06 13.45
C ARG A 83 3.06 10.48 13.89
N VAL A 84 2.49 9.53 13.13
CA VAL A 84 1.26 8.84 13.52
C VAL A 84 1.46 8.06 14.81
N LEU A 85 2.57 7.32 14.93
CA LEU A 85 2.91 6.57 16.14
C LEU A 85 3.06 7.50 17.35
N TYR A 86 3.77 8.62 17.18
CA TYR A 86 3.97 9.63 18.23
C TYR A 86 2.64 10.24 18.67
N ASN A 87 1.76 10.60 17.73
CA ASN A 87 0.43 11.13 18.05
C ASN A 87 -0.43 10.11 18.80
N SER A 88 -0.33 8.82 18.43
CA SER A 88 -1.02 7.75 19.15
C SER A 88 -0.49 7.64 20.59
N ALA A 89 0.81 7.74 20.79
CA ALA A 89 1.42 7.73 22.13
C ALA A 89 0.99 8.92 23.00
N ILE A 90 0.78 10.10 22.39
CA ILE A 90 0.18 11.27 23.09
C ILE A 90 -1.25 10.96 23.51
N THR A 91 -2.06 10.41 22.59
CA THR A 91 -3.46 10.05 22.86
C THR A 91 -3.57 9.02 23.99
N ASP A 92 -2.66 8.04 24.01
CA ASP A 92 -2.60 6.99 25.03
C ASP A 92 -1.94 7.48 26.35
N GLY A 93 -1.51 8.75 26.42
CA GLY A 93 -0.99 9.39 27.63
C GLY A 93 0.45 9.03 28.00
N LEU A 94 1.22 8.45 27.07
CA LEU A 94 2.63 8.11 27.31
C LEU A 94 3.55 9.34 27.31
N ILE A 95 3.18 10.38 26.57
CA ILE A 95 3.93 11.62 26.45
C ILE A 95 2.96 12.81 26.33
N LYS A 96 3.41 13.99 26.78
CA LYS A 96 2.66 15.24 26.68
C LYS A 96 2.86 15.89 25.32
N LYS A 97 1.85 16.61 24.84
CA LYS A 97 1.92 17.36 23.58
C LYS A 97 2.91 18.54 23.63
N THR A 98 3.28 19.03 24.82
CA THR A 98 4.25 20.11 25.00
C THR A 98 5.61 19.81 24.39
N ASP A 99 5.97 18.53 24.28
CA ASP A 99 7.26 18.06 23.79
C ASP A 99 7.19 17.54 22.34
N TYR A 100 6.24 18.06 21.55
CA TYR A 100 5.95 17.55 20.21
C TYR A 100 6.98 18.02 19.16
N PRO A 101 7.89 17.15 18.69
CA PRO A 101 9.01 17.57 17.85
C PRO A 101 8.58 17.92 16.41
N PHE A 102 7.41 17.47 15.97
CA PHE A 102 6.90 17.74 14.62
C PHE A 102 6.29 19.14 14.46
N ASP A 103 6.22 19.95 15.52
CA ASP A 103 5.85 21.37 15.40
C ASP A 103 6.95 22.15 14.68
N THR A 104 8.20 21.81 14.92
CA THR A 104 9.37 22.40 14.27
C THR A 104 9.85 21.60 13.08
N PHE A 105 9.83 20.27 13.15
CA PHE A 105 10.23 19.38 12.07
C PHE A 105 9.07 19.09 11.11
N LYS A 106 9.00 19.84 10.01
CA LYS A 106 7.89 19.75 9.05
C LYS A 106 8.04 18.54 8.09
N VAL A 107 7.16 17.56 8.24
CA VAL A 107 7.15 16.34 7.39
C VAL A 107 6.67 16.62 5.96
N SER A 108 5.92 17.71 5.75
CA SER A 108 5.40 18.11 4.43
C SER A 108 6.49 18.44 3.40
N ARG A 109 7.70 18.76 3.85
CA ARG A 109 8.85 19.06 2.98
C ARG A 109 9.34 17.84 2.18
N PHE A 110 9.06 16.62 2.66
CA PHE A 110 9.40 15.39 1.95
C PHE A 110 8.34 15.04 0.89
N LYS A 111 8.23 15.89 -0.10
CA LYS A 111 7.28 15.74 -1.19
C LYS A 111 7.98 16.04 -2.51
N GLU A 112 8.41 14.99 -3.18
CA GLU A 112 9.02 15.09 -4.49
C GLU A 112 7.98 14.78 -5.57
N ALA A 113 7.93 15.64 -6.60
CA ALA A 113 7.08 15.37 -7.74
C ALA A 113 7.68 14.23 -8.56
N THR A 114 6.97 13.12 -8.63
CA THR A 114 7.36 12.01 -9.52
C THR A 114 6.76 12.20 -10.90
N ALA A 115 7.55 11.94 -11.94
CA ALA A 115 7.05 11.95 -13.31
C ALA A 115 5.87 10.97 -13.45
N LYS A 116 4.77 11.44 -14.00
CA LYS A 116 3.63 10.60 -14.32
C LYS A 116 4.00 9.70 -15.49
N ARG A 117 4.12 8.41 -15.24
CA ARG A 117 4.34 7.38 -16.26
C ARG A 117 2.99 6.90 -16.79
N SER A 118 2.36 7.70 -17.64
CA SER A 118 1.12 7.31 -18.30
C SER A 118 1.44 6.77 -19.70
N LEU A 119 0.78 5.67 -20.06
CA LEU A 119 0.81 5.13 -21.39
C LEU A 119 -0.13 5.94 -22.30
N THR A 120 0.25 6.08 -23.57
CA THR A 120 -0.62 6.67 -24.59
C THR A 120 -1.71 5.66 -25.04
N LYS A 121 -2.74 6.14 -25.70
CA LYS A 121 -3.74 5.25 -26.30
C LYS A 121 -3.13 4.28 -27.31
N GLU A 122 -2.10 4.73 -28.03
CA GLU A 122 -1.35 3.92 -28.98
C GLU A 122 -0.58 2.79 -28.28
N ASP A 123 0.07 3.09 -27.16
CA ASP A 123 0.75 2.06 -26.36
C ASP A 123 -0.25 1.00 -25.84
N ILE A 124 -1.44 1.43 -25.44
CA ILE A 124 -2.50 0.48 -25.03
C ILE A 124 -2.94 -0.41 -26.19
N ARG A 125 -3.11 0.14 -27.41
CA ARG A 125 -3.43 -0.67 -28.59
C ARG A 125 -2.32 -1.67 -28.88
N ARG A 126 -1.06 -1.27 -28.86
CA ARG A 126 0.07 -2.19 -29.04
C ARG A 126 0.08 -3.30 -28.01
N ILE A 127 -0.28 -3.01 -26.75
CA ILE A 127 -0.41 -4.06 -25.73
C ILE A 127 -1.58 -4.98 -26.05
N MET A 128 -2.72 -4.47 -26.52
CA MET A 128 -3.88 -5.29 -26.92
C MET A 128 -3.53 -6.24 -28.06
N ASP A 129 -2.82 -5.76 -29.07
CA ASP A 129 -2.49 -6.49 -30.30
C ASP A 129 -1.27 -7.41 -30.11
N CYS A 130 -0.50 -7.23 -29.04
CA CYS A 130 0.72 -7.99 -28.81
C CYS A 130 0.44 -9.48 -28.55
N GLU A 131 1.05 -10.34 -29.34
CA GLU A 131 1.08 -11.79 -29.08
C GLU A 131 2.14 -12.11 -28.02
N VAL A 132 1.68 -12.41 -26.81
CA VAL A 132 2.58 -12.67 -25.67
C VAL A 132 3.56 -13.80 -25.90
N ARG A 133 3.16 -14.80 -26.70
CA ARG A 133 4.01 -15.97 -27.04
C ARG A 133 5.28 -15.59 -27.80
N THR A 134 5.25 -14.48 -28.54
CA THR A 134 6.40 -14.01 -29.34
C THR A 134 7.42 -13.19 -28.55
N LEU A 135 7.04 -12.72 -27.35
CA LEU A 135 7.90 -11.84 -26.55
C LEU A 135 9.04 -12.56 -25.82
N THR A 136 8.97 -13.87 -25.67
CA THR A 136 9.96 -14.61 -24.89
C THR A 136 10.32 -15.93 -25.56
N LYS A 137 11.63 -16.28 -25.51
CA LYS A 137 12.13 -17.56 -26.03
C LYS A 137 11.55 -18.77 -25.27
N TYR A 138 11.20 -18.59 -23.99
CA TYR A 138 10.64 -19.63 -23.13
C TYR A 138 9.25 -19.23 -22.65
N PRO A 139 8.29 -20.19 -22.55
CA PRO A 139 6.94 -19.91 -22.05
C PRO A 139 6.99 -19.30 -20.64
N LYS A 140 6.32 -18.18 -20.45
CA LYS A 140 6.08 -17.60 -19.14
C LYS A 140 4.58 -17.73 -18.84
N PRO A 141 4.16 -18.70 -18.01
CA PRO A 141 2.74 -19.07 -17.86
C PRO A 141 1.85 -17.90 -17.41
N PHE A 142 2.41 -16.97 -16.62
CA PHE A 142 1.64 -15.84 -16.10
C PHE A 142 1.69 -14.57 -16.97
N LEU A 143 2.44 -14.57 -18.08
CA LEU A 143 2.59 -13.35 -18.89
C LEU A 143 1.28 -12.96 -19.58
N GLN A 144 0.52 -13.94 -20.08
CA GLN A 144 -0.80 -13.70 -20.67
C GLN A 144 -1.79 -13.20 -19.61
N LEU A 145 -1.81 -13.81 -18.43
CA LEU A 145 -2.65 -13.36 -17.31
C LEU A 145 -2.27 -11.92 -16.90
N ALA A 146 -0.99 -11.60 -16.82
CA ALA A 146 -0.55 -10.24 -16.51
C ALA A 146 -1.00 -9.20 -17.52
N LYS A 147 -0.95 -9.53 -18.84
CA LYS A 147 -1.49 -8.70 -19.91
C LYS A 147 -2.99 -8.49 -19.72
N ASP A 148 -3.74 -9.57 -19.52
CA ASP A 148 -5.19 -9.54 -19.40
C ASP A 148 -5.64 -8.76 -18.15
N LEU A 149 -4.97 -8.94 -17.01
CA LEU A 149 -5.22 -8.16 -15.77
C LEU A 149 -4.93 -6.67 -15.96
N PHE A 150 -3.85 -6.32 -16.65
CA PHE A 150 -3.52 -4.94 -16.97
C PHE A 150 -4.60 -4.29 -17.86
N LEU A 151 -5.00 -4.97 -18.93
CA LEU A 151 -6.04 -4.50 -19.84
C LEU A 151 -7.40 -4.43 -19.15
N PHE A 152 -7.74 -5.41 -18.32
CA PHE A 152 -8.95 -5.36 -17.51
C PHE A 152 -8.97 -4.17 -16.58
N SER A 153 -7.88 -3.89 -15.89
CA SER A 153 -7.74 -2.68 -15.07
C SER A 153 -8.01 -1.41 -15.87
N TYR A 154 -7.36 -1.29 -17.04
CA TYR A 154 -7.50 -0.12 -17.91
C TYR A 154 -8.96 0.06 -18.40
N LEU A 155 -9.58 -1.01 -18.90
CA LEU A 155 -10.95 -1.00 -19.41
C LEU A 155 -12.02 -0.84 -18.33
N SER A 156 -11.64 -1.06 -17.05
CA SER A 156 -12.50 -1.00 -15.88
C SER A 156 -12.17 0.21 -14.99
N CYS A 157 -11.95 1.38 -15.60
CA CYS A 157 -11.72 2.66 -14.91
C CYS A 157 -10.49 2.70 -13.97
N GLY A 158 -9.47 1.89 -14.25
CA GLY A 158 -8.22 1.87 -13.45
C GLY A 158 -8.37 1.17 -12.09
N ILE A 159 -9.18 0.14 -12.02
CA ILE A 159 -9.36 -0.67 -10.83
C ILE A 159 -8.01 -1.28 -10.37
N ASN A 160 -7.75 -1.26 -9.07
CA ASN A 160 -6.49 -1.72 -8.51
C ASN A 160 -6.36 -3.26 -8.63
N LEU A 161 -5.14 -3.76 -8.84
CA LEU A 161 -4.87 -5.19 -8.94
C LEU A 161 -5.41 -5.98 -7.74
N THR A 162 -5.22 -5.47 -6.52
CA THR A 162 -5.76 -6.11 -5.30
C THR A 162 -7.28 -6.26 -5.37
N ASP A 163 -8.00 -5.26 -5.88
CA ASP A 163 -9.45 -5.34 -6.04
C ASP A 163 -9.80 -6.37 -7.13
N ILE A 164 -9.09 -6.37 -8.28
CA ILE A 164 -9.32 -7.32 -9.38
C ILE A 164 -9.17 -8.77 -8.90
N LEU A 165 -8.16 -9.07 -8.10
CA LEU A 165 -7.91 -10.44 -7.60
C LEU A 165 -8.96 -10.93 -6.60
N HIS A 166 -9.84 -10.04 -6.13
CA HIS A 166 -10.93 -10.39 -5.21
C HIS A 166 -12.32 -10.33 -5.85
N ILE A 167 -12.40 -9.99 -7.15
CA ILE A 167 -13.68 -9.96 -7.87
C ILE A 167 -14.18 -11.39 -8.10
N ARG A 168 -15.45 -11.60 -7.79
CA ARG A 168 -16.17 -12.86 -8.00
C ARG A 168 -17.17 -12.73 -9.15
N TYR A 169 -17.63 -13.84 -9.67
CA TYR A 169 -18.69 -13.82 -10.70
C TYR A 169 -19.98 -13.17 -10.17
N ALA A 170 -20.29 -13.33 -8.88
CA ALA A 170 -21.44 -12.67 -8.23
C ALA A 170 -21.37 -11.14 -8.22
N ASP A 171 -20.17 -10.57 -8.37
CA ASP A 171 -20.00 -9.11 -8.41
C ASP A 171 -20.37 -8.51 -9.78
N ILE A 172 -20.72 -9.37 -10.77
CA ILE A 172 -21.16 -8.93 -12.10
C ILE A 172 -22.67 -9.11 -12.22
N VAL A 173 -23.37 -7.99 -12.24
CA VAL A 173 -24.84 -7.95 -12.32
C VAL A 173 -25.21 -7.13 -13.55
N ASP A 174 -25.95 -7.69 -14.49
CA ASP A 174 -26.42 -7.05 -15.73
C ASP A 174 -25.31 -6.32 -16.50
N GLY A 175 -24.14 -6.95 -16.60
CA GLY A 175 -22.95 -6.38 -17.25
C GLY A 175 -22.27 -5.24 -16.47
N ARG A 176 -22.71 -4.98 -15.25
CA ARG A 176 -22.09 -4.02 -14.33
C ARG A 176 -21.21 -4.76 -13.31
N LEU A 177 -20.06 -4.19 -13.01
CA LEU A 177 -19.24 -4.64 -11.90
C LEU A 177 -19.64 -3.83 -10.65
N VAL A 178 -20.02 -4.54 -9.58
CA VAL A 178 -20.47 -3.98 -8.29
C VAL A 178 -19.67 -4.66 -7.19
N PHE A 179 -18.76 -3.93 -6.54
CA PHE A 179 -17.91 -4.50 -5.51
C PHE A 179 -17.48 -3.49 -4.46
N ASN A 180 -17.08 -3.95 -3.29
CA ASN A 180 -16.51 -3.11 -2.24
C ASN A 180 -14.99 -3.05 -2.39
N ARG A 181 -14.44 -1.83 -2.51
CA ARG A 181 -13.00 -1.62 -2.63
C ARG A 181 -12.27 -2.12 -1.38
N GLN A 182 -11.29 -3.00 -1.55
CA GLN A 182 -10.54 -3.64 -0.46
C GLN A 182 -9.86 -2.61 0.47
N LYS A 183 -9.31 -1.54 -0.09
CA LYS A 183 -8.57 -0.53 0.70
C LYS A 183 -9.48 0.35 1.57
N THR A 184 -10.70 0.65 1.13
CA THR A 184 -11.53 1.71 1.74
C THR A 184 -12.93 1.25 2.13
N GLY A 185 -13.34 0.02 1.75
CA GLY A 185 -14.70 -0.47 1.92
C GLY A 185 -15.76 0.27 1.09
N LYS A 186 -15.34 1.22 0.22
CA LYS A 186 -16.29 1.99 -0.59
C LYS A 186 -16.88 1.11 -1.67
N LEU A 187 -18.21 1.09 -1.78
CA LEU A 187 -18.92 0.45 -2.88
C LEU A 187 -18.64 1.19 -4.19
N LEU A 188 -18.23 0.45 -5.20
CA LEU A 188 -18.04 0.92 -6.57
C LEU A 188 -19.00 0.15 -7.48
N SER A 189 -19.60 0.87 -8.44
CA SER A 189 -20.48 0.29 -9.45
C SER A 189 -20.30 1.02 -10.78
N PHE A 190 -19.97 0.29 -11.84
CA PHE A 190 -19.84 0.85 -13.19
C PHE A 190 -20.11 -0.21 -14.24
N GLN A 191 -20.56 0.23 -15.43
CA GLN A 191 -20.78 -0.64 -16.58
C GLN A 191 -19.46 -1.15 -17.12
N LEU A 192 -19.36 -2.46 -17.33
CA LEU A 192 -18.21 -3.05 -18.03
C LEU A 192 -18.33 -2.86 -19.53
N GLN A 193 -17.22 -2.51 -20.16
CA GLN A 193 -17.13 -2.46 -21.62
C GLN A 193 -17.09 -3.87 -22.21
N PRO A 194 -17.56 -4.08 -23.46
CA PRO A 194 -17.54 -5.41 -24.09
C PRO A 194 -16.16 -6.08 -24.09
N ALA A 195 -15.09 -5.29 -24.29
CA ALA A 195 -13.73 -5.80 -24.24
C ALA A 195 -13.31 -6.29 -22.83
N ALA A 196 -13.82 -5.68 -21.75
CA ALA A 196 -13.59 -6.15 -20.39
C ALA A 196 -14.37 -7.44 -20.10
N LEU A 197 -15.60 -7.55 -20.58
CA LEU A 197 -16.40 -8.77 -20.48
C LEU A 197 -15.74 -9.94 -21.22
N ALA A 198 -15.20 -9.70 -22.43
CA ALA A 198 -14.47 -10.72 -23.19
C ALA A 198 -13.24 -11.25 -22.43
N ILE A 199 -12.56 -10.41 -21.65
CA ILE A 199 -11.45 -10.86 -20.77
C ILE A 199 -11.99 -11.77 -19.67
N ILE A 200 -13.12 -11.44 -19.05
CA ILE A 200 -13.76 -12.28 -18.03
C ILE A 200 -14.14 -13.63 -18.60
N ASP A 201 -14.79 -13.65 -19.76
CA ASP A 201 -15.26 -14.88 -20.41
C ASP A 201 -14.11 -15.82 -20.78
N LYS A 202 -12.92 -15.27 -21.10
CA LYS A 202 -11.70 -16.06 -21.35
C LYS A 202 -11.27 -16.91 -20.13
N TYR A 203 -11.56 -16.45 -18.91
CA TYR A 203 -11.21 -17.14 -17.67
C TYR A 203 -12.39 -17.91 -17.07
N ARG A 204 -13.57 -17.83 -17.68
CA ARG A 204 -14.78 -18.49 -17.16
C ARG A 204 -14.65 -20.01 -17.25
N GLN A 205 -14.77 -20.65 -16.09
CA GLN A 205 -14.86 -22.11 -16.02
C GLN A 205 -16.29 -22.59 -16.36
N PRO A 206 -16.47 -23.75 -17.00
CA PRO A 206 -17.81 -24.28 -17.37
C PRO A 206 -18.76 -24.42 -16.17
N ASN A 207 -18.22 -24.77 -15.00
CA ASN A 207 -18.97 -24.97 -13.75
C ASN A 207 -18.69 -23.91 -12.70
N ALA A 208 -18.34 -22.68 -13.13
CA ALA A 208 -18.04 -21.60 -12.20
C ALA A 208 -19.24 -21.28 -11.31
N HIS A 209 -19.00 -21.31 -9.99
CA HIS A 209 -19.99 -20.88 -9.01
C HIS A 209 -19.95 -19.33 -8.86
N PRO A 210 -21.08 -18.66 -8.56
CA PRO A 210 -21.12 -17.20 -8.36
C PRO A 210 -20.08 -16.68 -7.37
N GLN A 211 -19.71 -17.47 -6.38
CA GLN A 211 -18.71 -17.10 -5.35
C GLN A 211 -17.25 -17.38 -5.75
N ASP A 212 -17.01 -17.98 -6.92
CA ASP A 212 -15.65 -18.21 -7.40
C ASP A 212 -15.01 -16.89 -7.87
N TYR A 213 -13.69 -16.80 -7.70
CA TYR A 213 -12.92 -15.68 -8.25
C TYR A 213 -12.84 -15.79 -9.77
N ILE A 214 -12.88 -14.64 -10.44
CA ILE A 214 -12.84 -14.60 -11.92
C ILE A 214 -11.47 -14.96 -12.45
N PHE A 215 -10.43 -14.44 -11.83
CA PHE A 215 -9.05 -14.63 -12.28
C PHE A 215 -8.33 -15.70 -11.45
N PRO A 216 -7.56 -16.60 -12.10
CA PRO A 216 -6.78 -17.64 -11.42
C PRO A 216 -5.57 -16.98 -10.71
N VAL A 217 -5.56 -17.01 -9.40
CA VAL A 217 -4.46 -16.44 -8.56
C VAL A 217 -4.04 -17.44 -7.52
#